data_9e0766aca1405ba33c4579089681ed68
#
_entry.id   9e0766aca1405ba33c4579089681ed68
#
_cell.length_a   1.000
_cell.length_b   1.000
_cell.length_c   1.000
_cell.angle_alpha   90.00
_cell.angle_beta   90.00
_cell.angle_gamma   90.00
#
_symmetry.space_group_name_H-M   'P 1'
#
loop_
_entity.id
_entity.type
_entity.pdbx_description
1 polymer ?
#
loop_
_entity_poly.entity_id
_entity_poly.type
_entity_poly.pdbx_seq_one_letter_code
_entity_poly.pdbx_strand_id
1 'polypeptide(L)'
;MKRIAIQGERGSFHDITAHQYFEGEQIEIICCATFEEVFENIKRDPTVVGICAIENTIAGSLLHNYELLRQSGTTVVGEHKLHIEHSICCLPEDDWSTLQEVHSHPVALMQCGKFLANHPDLKAVEAEDTAGSAAYIAQHKVRGWAAICSSYAAHMYGMKVLQENIHDNPHNYTRFLVVCNPQKAALLRPIEKANKASIVFSLAHDKGSLSKVLTILSFYDINLTKIQSLPNIGHEWEYLFYVDLTFDNLTRYRQSIDAITPLVKKIKVLGEYEEKE
;
A
#
# COMPACT_ATOMS: atom_id res chain seq x y z
N MET A 1 -19.80 11.76 -5.99
CA MET A 1 -18.34 11.87 -5.90
C MET A 1 -17.88 11.04 -4.71
N LYS A 2 -16.99 10.07 -4.91
CA LYS A 2 -16.41 9.27 -3.81
C LYS A 2 -15.25 10.02 -3.18
N ARG A 3 -15.14 10.02 -1.86
CA ARG A 3 -14.04 10.65 -1.11
C ARG A 3 -13.01 9.59 -0.75
N ILE A 4 -11.78 9.77 -1.20
CA ILE A 4 -10.71 8.79 -1.06
C ILE A 4 -9.58 9.39 -0.22
N ALA A 5 -9.34 8.83 0.97
CA ALA A 5 -8.22 9.20 1.82
C ALA A 5 -6.96 8.44 1.43
N ILE A 6 -5.87 9.15 1.25
CA ILE A 6 -4.55 8.62 0.91
C ILE A 6 -3.48 9.17 1.84
N GLN A 7 -2.41 8.41 2.08
CA GLN A 7 -1.22 8.95 2.70
C GLN A 7 -0.35 9.61 1.61
N GLY A 8 0.19 10.80 1.92
CA GLY A 8 1.00 11.61 1.02
C GLY A 8 0.21 12.63 0.23
N GLU A 9 0.90 13.28 -0.69
CA GLU A 9 0.37 14.37 -1.50
C GLU A 9 -0.30 13.87 -2.79
N ARG A 10 -1.03 14.76 -3.46
CA ARG A 10 -1.54 14.50 -4.80
C ARG A 10 -0.39 14.21 -5.74
N GLY A 11 -0.58 13.29 -6.68
CA GLY A 11 0.49 12.80 -7.56
C GLY A 11 1.32 11.66 -6.94
N SER A 12 1.12 11.31 -5.67
CA SER A 12 1.77 10.16 -5.03
C SER A 12 1.29 8.84 -5.65
N PHE A 13 2.00 7.75 -5.35
CA PHE A 13 1.58 6.42 -5.81
C PHE A 13 0.24 5.98 -5.22
N HIS A 14 -0.14 6.48 -4.05
CA HIS A 14 -1.49 6.30 -3.50
C HIS A 14 -2.55 7.02 -4.33
N ASP A 15 -2.27 8.25 -4.78
CA ASP A 15 -3.18 9.03 -5.64
C ASP A 15 -3.35 8.34 -7.00
N ILE A 16 -2.26 7.90 -7.62
CA ILE A 16 -2.30 7.11 -8.87
C ILE A 16 -3.15 5.85 -8.68
N THR A 17 -2.92 5.11 -7.59
CA THR A 17 -3.70 3.93 -7.24
C THR A 17 -5.19 4.24 -7.10
N ALA A 18 -5.55 5.34 -6.42
CA ALA A 18 -6.93 5.74 -6.27
C ALA A 18 -7.60 6.00 -7.62
N HIS A 19 -6.94 6.73 -8.52
CA HIS A 19 -7.46 7.01 -9.85
C HIS A 19 -7.58 5.76 -10.73
N GLN A 20 -6.63 4.82 -10.66
CA GLN A 20 -6.69 3.58 -11.42
C GLN A 20 -7.76 2.61 -10.87
N TYR A 21 -7.85 2.46 -9.55
CA TYR A 21 -8.83 1.56 -8.92
C TYR A 21 -10.28 2.02 -9.15
N PHE A 22 -10.52 3.32 -9.15
CA PHE A 22 -11.82 3.95 -9.36
C PHE A 22 -11.95 4.57 -10.76
N GLU A 23 -11.29 3.97 -11.75
CA GLU A 23 -11.35 4.46 -13.13
C GLU A 23 -12.80 4.61 -13.61
N GLY A 24 -13.10 5.76 -14.26
CA GLY A 24 -14.44 6.12 -14.71
C GLY A 24 -15.36 6.69 -13.64
N GLU A 25 -14.95 6.75 -12.38
CA GLU A 25 -15.72 7.34 -11.30
C GLU A 25 -15.19 8.74 -10.93
N GLN A 26 -16.09 9.61 -10.48
CA GLN A 26 -15.68 10.90 -9.92
C GLN A 26 -15.20 10.72 -8.48
N ILE A 27 -13.92 10.98 -8.23
CA ILE A 27 -13.30 10.88 -6.91
C ILE A 27 -12.78 12.25 -6.44
N GLU A 28 -12.77 12.43 -5.12
CA GLU A 28 -12.14 13.54 -4.41
C GLU A 28 -11.06 12.96 -3.50
N ILE A 29 -9.82 13.41 -3.68
CA ILE A 29 -8.69 12.94 -2.89
C ILE A 29 -8.56 13.78 -1.61
N ILE A 30 -8.44 13.07 -0.47
CA ILE A 30 -8.13 13.62 0.85
C ILE A 30 -6.70 13.22 1.17
N CYS A 31 -5.77 14.17 1.08
CA CYS A 31 -4.38 13.95 1.45
C CYS A 31 -4.26 13.89 2.99
N CYS A 32 -3.55 12.90 3.48
CA CYS A 32 -3.26 12.66 4.89
C CYS A 32 -1.74 12.60 5.10
N ALA A 33 -1.25 13.19 6.17
CA ALA A 33 0.18 13.16 6.47
C ALA A 33 0.64 11.74 6.85
N THR A 34 -0.21 10.98 7.56
CA THR A 34 0.12 9.64 8.04
C THR A 34 -0.95 8.61 7.68
N PHE A 35 -0.61 7.32 7.81
CA PHE A 35 -1.58 6.24 7.62
C PHE A 35 -2.65 6.24 8.73
N GLU A 36 -2.30 6.64 9.95
CA GLU A 36 -3.27 6.81 11.05
C GLU A 36 -4.38 7.78 10.65
N GLU A 37 -4.03 8.91 10.04
CA GLU A 37 -5.01 9.90 9.58
C GLU A 37 -5.94 9.34 8.49
N VAL A 38 -5.46 8.45 7.62
CA VAL A 38 -6.31 7.75 6.64
C VAL A 38 -7.40 6.97 7.36
N PHE A 39 -7.03 6.15 8.36
CA PHE A 39 -8.00 5.36 9.13
C PHE A 39 -8.91 6.23 10.00
N GLU A 40 -8.41 7.34 10.56
CA GLU A 40 -9.22 8.28 11.29
C GLU A 40 -10.27 8.97 10.41
N ASN A 41 -9.93 9.34 9.18
CA ASN A 41 -10.89 9.89 8.22
C ASN A 41 -12.03 8.92 7.94
N ILE A 42 -11.74 7.63 7.73
CA ILE A 42 -12.76 6.58 7.54
C ILE A 42 -13.64 6.42 8.79
N LYS A 43 -13.06 6.56 9.98
CA LYS A 43 -13.79 6.46 11.25
C LYS A 43 -14.71 7.65 11.48
N ARG A 44 -14.26 8.86 11.14
CA ARG A 44 -15.04 10.11 11.28
C ARG A 44 -16.17 10.21 10.26
N ASP A 45 -15.91 9.79 9.03
CA ASP A 45 -16.87 9.79 7.94
C ASP A 45 -16.93 8.41 7.26
N PRO A 46 -17.96 7.61 7.56
CA PRO A 46 -18.11 6.27 6.99
C PRO A 46 -18.25 6.24 5.46
N THR A 47 -18.42 7.38 4.79
CA THR A 47 -18.48 7.45 3.32
C THR A 47 -17.10 7.50 2.68
N VAL A 48 -16.05 7.80 3.46
CA VAL A 48 -14.67 7.84 3.00
C VAL A 48 -14.14 6.43 2.80
N VAL A 49 -13.41 6.25 1.71
CA VAL A 49 -12.64 5.03 1.39
C VAL A 49 -11.16 5.35 1.52
N GLY A 50 -10.35 4.44 2.06
CA GLY A 50 -8.91 4.62 2.19
C GLY A 50 -8.14 3.77 1.19
N ILE A 51 -7.00 4.28 0.72
CA ILE A 51 -5.98 3.53 0.01
C ILE A 51 -4.77 3.38 0.92
N CYS A 52 -4.37 2.14 1.19
CA CYS A 52 -3.31 1.85 2.14
C CYS A 52 -2.28 0.90 1.51
N ALA A 53 -1.04 1.37 1.31
CA ALA A 53 0.05 0.51 0.90
C ALA A 53 0.32 -0.56 1.96
N ILE A 54 0.44 -1.82 1.56
CA ILE A 54 0.62 -2.93 2.50
C ILE A 54 1.93 -3.69 2.29
N GLU A 55 2.42 -3.72 1.08
CA GLU A 55 3.71 -4.32 0.76
C GLU A 55 4.29 -3.77 -0.55
N ASN A 56 5.61 -3.80 -0.64
CA ASN A 56 6.36 -3.50 -1.85
C ASN A 56 7.32 -4.64 -2.14
N THR A 57 7.51 -5.01 -3.40
CA THR A 57 8.35 -6.15 -3.81
C THR A 57 9.82 -6.01 -3.44
N ILE A 58 10.30 -4.78 -3.20
CA ILE A 58 11.70 -4.48 -2.86
C ILE A 58 11.81 -4.17 -1.35
N ALA A 59 10.95 -3.28 -0.83
CA ALA A 59 10.99 -2.84 0.57
C ALA A 59 10.33 -3.84 1.54
N GLY A 60 9.57 -4.82 1.02
CA GLY A 60 8.88 -5.83 1.83
C GLY A 60 7.55 -5.35 2.40
N SER A 61 7.12 -5.97 3.50
CA SER A 61 5.84 -5.69 4.16
C SER A 61 5.89 -4.43 5.00
N LEU A 62 4.87 -3.57 4.87
CA LEU A 62 4.69 -2.40 5.72
C LEU A 62 3.97 -2.83 7.01
N LEU A 63 4.75 -3.35 7.97
CA LEU A 63 4.24 -4.02 9.16
C LEU A 63 3.33 -3.14 10.01
N HIS A 64 3.64 -1.85 10.11
CA HIS A 64 2.84 -0.86 10.83
C HIS A 64 1.42 -0.77 10.25
N ASN A 65 1.28 -0.80 8.94
CA ASN A 65 -0.02 -0.70 8.26
C ASN A 65 -0.91 -1.93 8.49
N TYR A 66 -0.31 -3.12 8.68
CA TYR A 66 -1.06 -4.32 9.10
C TYR A 66 -1.67 -4.15 10.48
N GLU A 67 -0.94 -3.55 11.42
CA GLU A 67 -1.44 -3.33 12.76
C GLU A 67 -2.55 -2.25 12.79
N LEU A 68 -2.37 -1.16 12.03
CA LEU A 68 -3.41 -0.14 11.86
C LEU A 68 -4.69 -0.76 11.26
N LEU A 69 -4.56 -1.57 10.21
CA LEU A 69 -5.70 -2.27 9.60
C LEU A 69 -6.41 -3.17 10.61
N ARG A 70 -5.67 -3.93 11.42
CA ARG A 70 -6.23 -4.82 12.43
C ARG A 70 -7.01 -4.05 13.51
N GLN A 71 -6.47 -2.89 13.95
CA GLN A 71 -7.03 -2.10 15.05
C GLN A 71 -8.13 -1.14 14.62
N SER A 72 -8.12 -0.65 13.38
CA SER A 72 -9.00 0.42 12.90
C SER A 72 -10.49 0.09 12.89
N GLY A 73 -10.86 -1.20 12.87
CA GLY A 73 -12.24 -1.63 12.67
C GLY A 73 -12.76 -1.46 11.23
N THR A 74 -11.89 -1.10 10.29
CA THR A 74 -12.20 -1.07 8.86
C THR A 74 -12.22 -2.46 8.24
N THR A 75 -12.69 -2.57 7.01
CA THR A 75 -12.63 -3.80 6.21
C THR A 75 -11.99 -3.55 4.86
N VAL A 76 -11.26 -4.54 4.38
CA VAL A 76 -10.70 -4.55 3.02
C VAL A 76 -11.78 -4.91 2.02
N VAL A 77 -11.91 -4.10 0.98
CA VAL A 77 -12.91 -4.30 -0.09
C VAL A 77 -12.28 -4.52 -1.46
N GLY A 78 -10.98 -4.44 -1.55
CA GLY A 78 -10.24 -4.68 -2.78
C GLY A 78 -8.75 -4.46 -2.60
N GLU A 79 -8.02 -4.73 -3.66
CA GLU A 79 -6.59 -4.44 -3.76
C GLU A 79 -6.23 -3.93 -5.14
N HIS A 80 -5.09 -3.28 -5.24
CA HIS A 80 -4.49 -2.85 -6.49
C HIS A 80 -2.98 -3.02 -6.43
N LYS A 81 -2.40 -3.56 -7.50
CA LYS A 81 -0.95 -3.72 -7.66
C LYS A 81 -0.48 -2.66 -8.64
N LEU A 82 0.32 -1.72 -8.17
CA LEU A 82 0.86 -0.63 -8.98
C LEU A 82 2.34 -0.87 -9.26
N HIS A 83 2.73 -0.76 -10.52
CA HIS A 83 4.13 -0.67 -10.91
C HIS A 83 4.70 0.68 -10.47
N ILE A 84 5.81 0.65 -9.73
CA ILE A 84 6.45 1.85 -9.19
C ILE A 84 7.60 2.24 -10.10
N GLU A 85 7.41 3.32 -10.82
CA GLU A 85 8.40 3.90 -11.73
C GLU A 85 8.84 5.26 -11.22
N HIS A 86 10.15 5.45 -11.12
CA HIS A 86 10.73 6.69 -10.69
C HIS A 86 11.35 7.45 -11.86
N SER A 87 11.10 8.76 -11.86
CA SER A 87 11.67 9.71 -12.81
C SER A 87 12.34 10.83 -12.06
N ILE A 88 13.37 11.46 -12.65
CA ILE A 88 13.91 12.69 -12.14
C ILE A 88 13.30 13.88 -12.88
N CYS A 89 12.83 14.86 -12.14
CA CYS A 89 12.22 16.07 -12.66
C CYS A 89 12.72 17.34 -12.00
N CYS A 90 12.65 18.45 -12.68
CA CYS A 90 13.06 19.77 -12.20
C CYS A 90 12.11 20.86 -12.73
N LEU A 91 12.35 22.12 -12.34
CA LEU A 91 11.64 23.24 -12.94
C LEU A 91 11.91 23.33 -14.46
N PRO A 92 10.97 23.84 -15.28
CA PRO A 92 11.18 23.96 -16.73
C PRO A 92 12.43 24.78 -17.11
N GLU A 93 12.80 25.72 -16.28
CA GLU A 93 13.95 26.62 -16.49
C GLU A 93 15.30 26.00 -16.06
N ASP A 94 15.27 24.82 -15.44
CA ASP A 94 16.47 24.08 -15.01
C ASP A 94 16.80 22.95 -16.00
N ASP A 95 18.06 22.53 -15.97
CA ASP A 95 18.58 21.39 -16.71
C ASP A 95 19.71 20.71 -15.94
N TRP A 96 20.32 19.68 -16.52
CA TRP A 96 21.42 18.94 -15.87
C TRP A 96 22.58 19.81 -15.39
N SER A 97 22.84 20.95 -16.06
CA SER A 97 23.96 21.84 -15.71
C SER A 97 23.67 22.75 -14.51
N THR A 98 22.40 22.92 -14.17
CA THR A 98 21.98 23.81 -13.07
C THR A 98 21.68 23.06 -11.78
N LEU A 99 21.48 21.72 -11.85
CA LEU A 99 21.05 20.92 -10.71
C LEU A 99 22.20 20.71 -9.70
N GLN A 100 21.87 20.84 -8.42
CA GLN A 100 22.77 20.65 -7.28
C GLN A 100 22.25 19.61 -6.29
N GLU A 101 20.92 19.56 -6.08
CA GLU A 101 20.31 18.66 -5.12
C GLU A 101 19.15 17.88 -5.76
N VAL A 102 18.93 16.66 -5.28
CA VAL A 102 17.79 15.81 -5.64
C VAL A 102 17.07 15.35 -4.39
N HIS A 103 15.78 15.66 -4.30
CA HIS A 103 14.95 15.45 -3.13
C HIS A 103 13.97 14.32 -3.38
N SER A 104 13.81 13.39 -2.44
CA SER A 104 12.78 12.35 -2.46
C SER A 104 12.67 11.61 -1.13
N HIS A 105 11.66 10.75 -1.02
CA HIS A 105 11.54 9.82 0.08
C HIS A 105 12.74 8.85 0.12
N PRO A 106 13.29 8.51 1.32
CA PRO A 106 14.49 7.66 1.46
C PRO A 106 14.42 6.35 0.68
N VAL A 107 13.26 5.68 0.66
CA VAL A 107 13.07 4.44 -0.11
C VAL A 107 13.21 4.68 -1.62
N ALA A 108 12.72 5.79 -2.15
CA ALA A 108 12.85 6.11 -3.57
C ALA A 108 14.32 6.44 -3.93
N LEU A 109 15.02 7.18 -3.08
CA LEU A 109 16.46 7.43 -3.24
C LEU A 109 17.25 6.11 -3.27
N MET A 110 16.97 5.20 -2.33
CA MET A 110 17.60 3.87 -2.28
C MET A 110 17.31 3.07 -3.55
N GLN A 111 16.08 3.12 -4.08
CA GLN A 111 15.67 2.41 -5.29
C GLN A 111 16.26 2.99 -6.58
N CYS A 112 16.86 4.19 -6.53
CA CYS A 112 17.55 4.86 -7.63
C CYS A 112 19.07 4.95 -7.39
N GLY A 113 19.63 4.04 -6.62
CA GLY A 113 21.04 4.10 -6.17
C GLY A 113 22.05 4.09 -7.30
N LYS A 114 21.87 3.28 -8.35
CA LYS A 114 22.75 3.25 -9.52
C LYS A 114 22.69 4.56 -10.31
N PHE A 115 21.49 5.11 -10.46
CA PHE A 115 21.31 6.42 -11.09
C PHE A 115 22.07 7.51 -10.33
N LEU A 116 21.91 7.59 -9.01
CA LEU A 116 22.57 8.55 -8.16
C LEU A 116 24.10 8.37 -8.16
N ALA A 117 24.59 7.13 -8.15
CA ALA A 117 26.03 6.84 -8.25
C ALA A 117 26.64 7.31 -9.57
N ASN A 118 25.89 7.36 -10.66
CA ASN A 118 26.32 7.88 -11.95
C ASN A 118 26.24 9.43 -12.05
N HIS A 119 25.65 10.09 -11.03
CA HIS A 119 25.51 11.54 -10.95
C HIS A 119 26.07 12.05 -9.61
N PRO A 120 27.38 11.88 -9.34
CA PRO A 120 27.98 12.20 -8.03
C PRO A 120 27.92 13.70 -7.66
N ASP A 121 27.71 14.56 -8.64
CA ASP A 121 27.55 16.00 -8.44
C ASP A 121 26.17 16.39 -7.89
N LEU A 122 25.18 15.47 -7.94
CA LEU A 122 23.86 15.67 -7.36
C LEU A 122 23.85 15.21 -5.91
N LYS A 123 23.64 16.12 -4.98
CA LYS A 123 23.48 15.79 -3.58
C LYS A 123 22.06 15.22 -3.33
N ALA A 124 21.95 13.95 -2.93
CA ALA A 124 20.70 13.35 -2.51
C ALA A 124 20.26 13.88 -1.14
N VAL A 125 19.01 14.33 -1.04
CA VAL A 125 18.40 14.89 0.18
C VAL A 125 17.10 14.15 0.47
N GLU A 126 16.99 13.60 1.67
CA GLU A 126 15.79 12.90 2.13
C GLU A 126 14.65 13.89 2.39
N ALA A 127 13.47 13.53 1.96
CA ALA A 127 12.21 14.24 2.16
C ALA A 127 11.10 13.27 2.57
N GLU A 128 9.99 13.78 3.08
CA GLU A 128 8.90 12.96 3.60
C GLU A 128 8.13 12.21 2.51
N ASP A 129 8.05 12.76 1.29
CA ASP A 129 7.23 12.21 0.21
C ASP A 129 7.86 12.47 -1.17
N THR A 130 7.64 11.55 -2.13
CA THR A 130 8.16 11.68 -3.50
C THR A 130 7.45 12.78 -4.27
N ALA A 131 6.12 12.77 -4.32
CA ALA A 131 5.32 13.76 -5.00
C ALA A 131 5.34 15.10 -4.26
N GLY A 132 5.40 15.07 -2.92
CA GLY A 132 5.56 16.26 -2.07
C GLY A 132 6.86 17.00 -2.36
N SER A 133 7.96 16.31 -2.68
CA SER A 133 9.20 16.94 -3.13
C SER A 133 9.02 17.73 -4.43
N ALA A 134 8.34 17.14 -5.41
CA ALA A 134 8.02 17.81 -6.67
C ALA A 134 7.08 19.01 -6.45
N ALA A 135 6.05 18.84 -5.62
CA ALA A 135 5.12 19.89 -5.24
C ALA A 135 5.83 21.08 -4.59
N TYR A 136 6.71 20.81 -3.63
CA TYR A 136 7.48 21.84 -2.91
C TYR A 136 8.35 22.66 -3.88
N ILE A 137 9.13 21.98 -4.73
CA ILE A 137 10.01 22.62 -5.70
C ILE A 137 9.21 23.51 -6.66
N ALA A 138 8.09 22.99 -7.19
CA ALA A 138 7.23 23.71 -8.12
C ALA A 138 6.56 24.94 -7.49
N GLN A 139 5.99 24.77 -6.28
CA GLN A 139 5.30 25.86 -5.57
C GLN A 139 6.22 26.99 -5.13
N HIS A 140 7.42 26.64 -4.65
CA HIS A 140 8.40 27.61 -4.16
C HIS A 140 9.39 28.07 -5.23
N LYS A 141 9.31 27.51 -6.43
CA LYS A 141 10.20 27.81 -7.58
C LYS A 141 11.69 27.69 -7.19
N VAL A 142 12.03 26.60 -6.50
CA VAL A 142 13.40 26.39 -5.99
C VAL A 142 14.30 25.95 -7.13
N ARG A 143 15.17 26.87 -7.57
CA ARG A 143 16.13 26.62 -8.66
C ARG A 143 17.28 25.73 -8.22
N GLY A 144 17.76 24.88 -9.14
CA GLY A 144 18.87 23.96 -8.90
C GLY A 144 18.48 22.70 -8.12
N TRP A 145 17.18 22.52 -7.81
CA TRP A 145 16.67 21.32 -7.16
C TRP A 145 15.92 20.44 -8.14
N ALA A 146 16.12 19.13 -8.01
CA ALA A 146 15.34 18.11 -8.69
C ALA A 146 14.53 17.29 -7.68
N ALA A 147 13.47 16.62 -8.14
CA ALA A 147 12.77 15.61 -7.38
C ALA A 147 12.86 14.24 -8.09
N ILE A 148 12.95 13.16 -7.30
CA ILE A 148 12.66 11.82 -7.77
C ILE A 148 11.21 11.50 -7.38
N CYS A 149 10.34 11.36 -8.39
CA CYS A 149 8.93 11.06 -8.22
C CYS A 149 8.40 10.30 -9.45
N SER A 150 7.10 10.04 -9.51
CA SER A 150 6.46 9.53 -10.72
C SER A 150 6.42 10.61 -11.82
N SER A 151 6.47 10.23 -13.08
CA SER A 151 6.25 11.16 -14.21
C SER A 151 4.86 11.80 -14.13
N TYR A 152 3.87 11.09 -13.57
CA TYR A 152 2.54 11.63 -13.30
C TYR A 152 2.58 12.83 -12.35
N ALA A 153 3.30 12.73 -11.21
CA ALA A 153 3.50 13.85 -10.29
C ALA A 153 4.23 15.02 -10.97
N ALA A 154 5.29 14.72 -11.72
CA ALA A 154 6.04 15.74 -12.45
C ALA A 154 5.14 16.56 -13.39
N HIS A 155 4.31 15.88 -14.19
CA HIS A 155 3.37 16.55 -15.10
C HIS A 155 2.29 17.33 -14.34
N MET A 156 1.75 16.77 -13.26
CA MET A 156 0.72 17.43 -12.42
C MET A 156 1.23 18.77 -11.87
N TYR A 157 2.48 18.84 -11.45
CA TYR A 157 3.10 20.05 -10.89
C TYR A 157 3.81 20.93 -11.93
N GLY A 158 3.66 20.62 -13.24
CA GLY A 158 4.25 21.42 -14.32
C GLY A 158 5.78 21.37 -14.36
N MET A 159 6.37 20.29 -13.84
CA MET A 159 7.82 20.08 -13.88
C MET A 159 8.26 19.40 -15.18
N LYS A 160 9.50 19.65 -15.56
CA LYS A 160 10.16 18.99 -16.69
C LYS A 160 10.75 17.66 -16.24
N VAL A 161 10.35 16.56 -16.86
CA VAL A 161 10.99 15.26 -16.69
C VAL A 161 12.30 15.26 -17.48
N LEU A 162 13.41 15.02 -16.78
CA LEU A 162 14.73 14.93 -17.39
C LEU A 162 15.07 13.53 -17.84
N GLN A 163 14.67 12.53 -17.05
CA GLN A 163 14.84 11.11 -17.36
C GLN A 163 13.80 10.28 -16.64
N GLU A 164 13.21 9.34 -17.35
CA GLU A 164 12.28 8.36 -16.83
C GLU A 164 13.00 7.03 -16.49
N ASN A 165 12.31 6.19 -15.71
CA ASN A 165 12.75 4.82 -15.41
C ASN A 165 14.16 4.74 -14.81
N ILE A 166 14.45 5.63 -13.85
CA ILE A 166 15.76 5.72 -13.19
C ILE A 166 15.94 4.72 -12.03
N HIS A 167 14.92 3.93 -11.73
CA HIS A 167 14.95 2.93 -10.66
C HIS A 167 15.80 1.71 -11.03
N ASP A 168 16.46 1.12 -10.04
CA ASP A 168 17.45 0.05 -10.23
C ASP A 168 16.83 -1.29 -10.61
N ASN A 169 15.59 -1.55 -10.19
CA ASN A 169 14.90 -2.80 -10.40
C ASN A 169 13.59 -2.57 -11.17
N PRO A 170 13.44 -3.09 -12.40
CA PRO A 170 12.22 -2.93 -13.21
C PRO A 170 11.01 -3.68 -12.64
N HIS A 171 11.20 -4.61 -11.69
CA HIS A 171 10.12 -5.37 -11.04
C HIS A 171 9.76 -4.77 -9.68
N ASN A 172 9.53 -3.46 -9.65
CA ASN A 172 9.13 -2.72 -8.44
C ASN A 172 7.62 -2.53 -8.42
N TYR A 173 6.92 -3.31 -7.59
CA TYR A 173 5.48 -3.23 -7.44
C TYR A 173 5.11 -2.95 -5.99
N THR A 174 4.14 -2.06 -5.79
CA THR A 174 3.50 -1.86 -4.49
C THR A 174 2.07 -2.38 -4.56
N ARG A 175 1.70 -3.16 -3.55
CA ARG A 175 0.33 -3.61 -3.34
C ARG A 175 -0.37 -2.68 -2.36
N PHE A 176 -1.51 -2.16 -2.78
CA PHE A 176 -2.38 -1.30 -2.01
C PHE A 176 -3.67 -2.03 -1.69
N LEU A 177 -4.16 -1.86 -0.46
CA LEU A 177 -5.49 -2.30 -0.07
C LEU A 177 -6.46 -1.13 -0.12
N VAL A 178 -7.66 -1.41 -0.58
CA VAL A 178 -8.80 -0.49 -0.53
C VAL A 178 -9.62 -0.84 0.70
N VAL A 179 -9.73 0.11 1.61
CA VAL A 179 -10.34 -0.09 2.92
C VAL A 179 -11.50 0.87 3.17
N CYS A 180 -12.53 0.41 3.85
CA CYS A 180 -13.68 1.26 4.16
C CYS A 180 -14.33 0.88 5.49
N ASN A 181 -15.36 1.63 5.89
CA ASN A 181 -16.24 1.26 6.98
C ASN A 181 -17.01 -0.02 6.60
N PRO A 182 -17.07 -1.07 7.48
CA PRO A 182 -17.75 -2.33 7.18
C PRO A 182 -19.21 -2.19 6.75
N GLN A 183 -19.92 -1.19 7.27
CA GLN A 183 -21.33 -0.91 6.90
C GLN A 183 -21.47 -0.45 5.44
N LYS A 184 -20.40 0.01 4.82
CA LYS A 184 -20.38 0.47 3.42
C LYS A 184 -19.78 -0.55 2.45
N ALA A 185 -19.17 -1.61 2.95
CA ALA A 185 -18.49 -2.61 2.13
C ALA A 185 -19.38 -3.21 1.03
N ALA A 186 -20.63 -3.57 1.38
CA ALA A 186 -21.58 -4.13 0.43
C ALA A 186 -21.95 -3.19 -0.73
N LEU A 187 -21.85 -1.86 -0.52
CA LEU A 187 -22.10 -0.85 -1.57
C LEU A 187 -20.93 -0.71 -2.54
N LEU A 188 -19.73 -1.08 -2.11
CA LEU A 188 -18.53 -0.98 -2.92
C LEU A 188 -18.30 -2.25 -3.73
N ARG A 189 -18.86 -3.38 -3.25
CA ARG A 189 -18.58 -4.66 -3.86
C ARG A 189 -19.55 -5.78 -3.45
N PRO A 190 -20.04 -6.59 -4.41
CA PRO A 190 -20.79 -7.81 -4.10
C PRO A 190 -19.83 -8.88 -3.56
N ILE A 191 -20.16 -9.44 -2.39
CA ILE A 191 -19.35 -10.46 -1.72
C ILE A 191 -19.32 -11.79 -2.48
N GLU A 192 -20.31 -12.04 -3.33
CA GLU A 192 -20.43 -13.24 -4.16
C GLU A 192 -19.29 -13.40 -5.16
N LYS A 193 -18.61 -12.29 -5.49
CA LYS A 193 -17.45 -12.28 -6.39
C LYS A 193 -16.11 -12.40 -5.66
N ALA A 194 -16.13 -12.50 -4.32
CA ALA A 194 -14.90 -12.64 -3.57
C ALA A 194 -14.20 -13.95 -3.92
N ASN A 195 -12.92 -13.83 -4.26
CA ASN A 195 -11.99 -14.94 -4.54
C ASN A 195 -10.71 -14.82 -3.69
N LYS A 196 -10.64 -13.80 -2.84
CA LYS A 196 -9.52 -13.54 -1.94
C LYS A 196 -10.01 -13.03 -0.58
N ALA A 197 -9.27 -13.37 0.47
CA ALA A 197 -9.51 -12.87 1.81
C ALA A 197 -8.20 -12.54 2.51
N SER A 198 -8.21 -11.46 3.28
CA SER A 198 -7.15 -11.15 4.25
C SER A 198 -7.66 -11.45 5.65
N ILE A 199 -6.93 -12.27 6.38
CA ILE A 199 -7.27 -12.67 7.75
C ILE A 199 -6.09 -12.43 8.69
N VAL A 200 -6.37 -12.29 9.97
CA VAL A 200 -5.35 -12.33 11.02
C VAL A 200 -5.81 -13.28 12.12
N PHE A 201 -4.91 -14.13 12.58
CA PHE A 201 -5.17 -15.02 13.72
C PHE A 201 -3.98 -15.10 14.65
N SER A 202 -4.23 -15.48 15.91
CA SER A 202 -3.18 -15.77 16.89
C SER A 202 -3.18 -17.24 17.28
N LEU A 203 -1.99 -17.78 17.56
CA LEU A 203 -1.78 -19.16 17.94
C LEU A 203 -1.12 -19.27 19.31
N ALA A 204 -1.40 -20.37 20.01
CA ALA A 204 -0.59 -20.80 21.12
C ALA A 204 0.82 -21.18 20.63
N HIS A 205 1.84 -20.92 21.45
CA HIS A 205 3.23 -21.27 21.14
C HIS A 205 3.50 -22.76 21.36
N ASP A 206 2.70 -23.60 20.71
CA ASP A 206 2.82 -25.05 20.79
C ASP A 206 3.41 -25.64 19.50
N LYS A 207 4.10 -26.76 19.63
CA LYS A 207 4.69 -27.47 18.49
C LYS A 207 3.61 -27.86 17.48
N GLY A 208 3.79 -27.44 16.24
CA GLY A 208 2.89 -27.77 15.13
C GLY A 208 1.58 -26.96 15.06
N SER A 209 1.36 -25.94 15.93
CA SER A 209 0.12 -25.13 15.89
C SER A 209 -0.15 -24.55 14.52
N LEU A 210 0.85 -23.87 13.92
CA LEU A 210 0.72 -23.27 12.58
C LEU A 210 0.53 -24.35 11.50
N SER A 211 1.29 -25.45 11.59
CA SER A 211 1.19 -26.56 10.62
C SER A 211 -0.21 -27.15 10.56
N LYS A 212 -0.89 -27.32 11.72
CA LYS A 212 -2.28 -27.81 11.76
C LYS A 212 -3.25 -26.88 11.01
N VAL A 213 -3.12 -25.57 11.24
CA VAL A 213 -3.95 -24.57 10.54
C VAL A 213 -3.71 -24.63 9.03
N LEU A 214 -2.43 -24.64 8.60
CA LEU A 214 -2.09 -24.69 7.17
C LEU A 214 -2.57 -25.98 6.51
N THR A 215 -2.48 -27.11 7.20
CA THR A 215 -2.97 -28.40 6.70
C THR A 215 -4.49 -28.38 6.47
N ILE A 216 -5.26 -27.81 7.39
CA ILE A 216 -6.71 -27.68 7.21
C ILE A 216 -7.03 -26.78 6.01
N LEU A 217 -6.41 -25.60 5.90
CA LEU A 217 -6.61 -24.71 4.75
C LEU A 217 -6.33 -25.45 3.44
N SER A 218 -5.27 -26.24 3.37
CA SER A 218 -4.93 -27.03 2.20
C SER A 218 -6.00 -28.09 1.85
N PHE A 219 -6.64 -28.74 2.84
CA PHE A 219 -7.75 -29.69 2.61
C PHE A 219 -9.00 -29.04 1.99
N TYR A 220 -9.17 -27.74 2.21
CA TYR A 220 -10.27 -26.97 1.61
C TYR A 220 -9.88 -26.33 0.27
N ASP A 221 -8.73 -26.68 -0.31
CA ASP A 221 -8.16 -26.12 -1.54
C ASP A 221 -7.97 -24.59 -1.45
N ILE A 222 -7.60 -24.10 -0.27
CA ILE A 222 -7.30 -22.70 -0.05
C ILE A 222 -5.80 -22.49 -0.28
N ASN A 223 -5.46 -21.58 -1.19
CA ASN A 223 -4.09 -21.20 -1.44
C ASN A 223 -3.70 -19.97 -0.61
N LEU A 224 -2.47 -19.97 -0.08
CA LEU A 224 -1.90 -18.83 0.64
C LEU A 224 -1.02 -18.03 -0.32
N THR A 225 -1.36 -16.77 -0.51
CA THR A 225 -0.55 -15.83 -1.32
C THR A 225 0.38 -15.01 -0.45
N LYS A 226 0.10 -14.94 0.86
CA LYS A 226 0.93 -14.27 1.85
C LYS A 226 0.78 -14.91 3.22
N ILE A 227 1.90 -14.93 3.97
CA ILE A 227 1.91 -15.18 5.40
C ILE A 227 2.98 -14.30 6.06
N GLN A 228 2.58 -13.51 7.04
CA GLN A 228 3.45 -12.63 7.81
C GLN A 228 3.17 -12.79 9.30
N SER A 229 4.18 -13.12 10.08
CA SER A 229 4.07 -13.17 11.54
C SER A 229 4.55 -11.87 12.17
N LEU A 230 3.84 -11.45 13.22
CA LEU A 230 4.22 -10.32 14.08
C LEU A 230 4.05 -10.74 15.56
N PRO A 231 4.92 -10.28 16.48
CA PRO A 231 4.69 -10.45 17.90
C PRO A 231 3.36 -9.78 18.30
N ASN A 232 2.58 -10.44 19.16
CA ASN A 232 1.38 -9.84 19.74
C ASN A 232 1.78 -8.99 20.95
N ILE A 233 1.81 -7.68 20.77
CA ILE A 233 2.25 -6.73 21.79
C ILE A 233 1.38 -6.89 23.06
N GLY A 234 2.03 -7.05 24.23
CA GLY A 234 1.36 -7.27 25.50
C GLY A 234 1.03 -8.72 25.83
N HIS A 235 1.37 -9.68 24.95
CA HIS A 235 1.18 -11.11 25.17
C HIS A 235 2.50 -11.84 24.94
N GLU A 236 3.15 -12.30 26.02
CA GLU A 236 4.42 -13.03 25.94
C GLU A 236 4.27 -14.29 25.09
N TRP A 237 5.20 -14.47 24.15
CA TRP A 237 5.30 -15.64 23.28
C TRP A 237 4.04 -15.94 22.44
N GLU A 238 3.21 -14.92 22.15
CA GLU A 238 2.08 -15.00 21.21
C GLU A 238 2.40 -14.27 19.92
N TYR A 239 2.10 -14.90 18.79
CA TYR A 239 2.29 -14.31 17.46
C TYR A 239 0.95 -14.13 16.75
N LEU A 240 0.83 -13.01 16.07
CA LEU A 240 -0.22 -12.74 15.11
C LEU A 240 0.26 -13.17 13.72
N PHE A 241 -0.56 -13.91 13.03
CA PHE A 241 -0.31 -14.33 11.65
C PHE A 241 -1.29 -13.59 10.73
N TYR A 242 -0.77 -12.70 9.91
CA TYR A 242 -1.51 -12.06 8.83
C TYR A 242 -1.37 -12.93 7.59
N VAL A 243 -2.49 -13.34 7.03
CA VAL A 243 -2.52 -14.31 5.93
C VAL A 243 -3.50 -13.82 4.86
N ASP A 244 -3.05 -13.86 3.60
CA ASP A 244 -3.92 -13.65 2.45
C ASP A 244 -4.18 -15.01 1.79
N LEU A 245 -5.46 -15.27 1.60
CA LEU A 245 -6.01 -16.52 1.08
C LEU A 245 -6.67 -16.28 -0.27
N THR A 246 -6.41 -17.15 -1.25
CA THR A 246 -7.17 -17.18 -2.51
C THR A 246 -7.96 -18.49 -2.60
N PHE A 247 -9.13 -18.41 -3.22
CA PHE A 247 -10.08 -19.53 -3.32
C PHE A 247 -11.01 -19.37 -4.52
N ASP A 248 -11.40 -20.49 -5.11
CA ASP A 248 -12.36 -20.53 -6.21
C ASP A 248 -13.81 -20.68 -5.72
N ASN A 249 -14.00 -21.07 -4.46
CA ASN A 249 -15.31 -21.35 -3.87
C ASN A 249 -15.47 -20.70 -2.50
N LEU A 250 -16.31 -19.69 -2.42
CA LEU A 250 -16.56 -18.92 -1.20
C LEU A 250 -17.12 -19.80 -0.06
N THR A 251 -17.95 -20.81 -0.37
CA THR A 251 -18.50 -21.70 0.65
C THR A 251 -17.41 -22.57 1.27
N ARG A 252 -16.50 -23.13 0.46
CA ARG A 252 -15.36 -23.91 0.96
C ARG A 252 -14.40 -23.05 1.79
N TYR A 253 -14.17 -21.83 1.35
CA TYR A 253 -13.38 -20.86 2.14
C TYR A 253 -14.02 -20.63 3.52
N ARG A 254 -15.32 -20.35 3.60
CA ARG A 254 -16.01 -20.13 4.88
C ARG A 254 -15.97 -21.37 5.77
N GLN A 255 -16.17 -22.55 5.22
CA GLN A 255 -16.02 -23.83 5.94
C GLN A 255 -14.59 -23.99 6.47
N SER A 256 -13.57 -23.58 5.72
CA SER A 256 -12.18 -23.64 6.17
C SER A 256 -11.92 -22.71 7.36
N ILE A 257 -12.50 -21.51 7.36
CA ILE A 257 -12.43 -20.56 8.48
C ILE A 257 -13.11 -21.16 9.73
N ASP A 258 -14.28 -21.77 9.58
CA ASP A 258 -14.97 -22.45 10.67
C ASP A 258 -14.14 -23.62 11.23
N ALA A 259 -13.48 -24.38 10.36
CA ALA A 259 -12.65 -25.53 10.74
C ALA A 259 -11.35 -25.12 11.46
N ILE A 260 -10.74 -23.99 11.13
CA ILE A 260 -9.53 -23.52 11.84
C ILE A 260 -9.84 -22.75 13.12
N THR A 261 -11.06 -22.21 13.27
CA THR A 261 -11.47 -21.40 14.44
C THR A 261 -11.18 -22.06 15.78
N PRO A 262 -11.46 -23.35 16.02
CA PRO A 262 -11.15 -23.99 17.30
C PRO A 262 -9.65 -24.24 17.54
N LEU A 263 -8.80 -24.08 16.53
CA LEU A 263 -7.33 -24.28 16.63
C LEU A 263 -6.58 -22.99 16.91
N VAL A 264 -7.21 -21.84 16.78
CA VAL A 264 -6.62 -20.52 16.97
C VAL A 264 -7.17 -19.87 18.23
N LYS A 265 -6.39 -18.97 18.86
CA LYS A 265 -6.89 -18.23 20.03
C LYS A 265 -7.89 -17.16 19.64
N LYS A 266 -7.57 -16.42 18.58
CA LYS A 266 -8.42 -15.37 17.98
C LYS A 266 -8.25 -15.40 16.48
N ILE A 267 -9.33 -15.14 15.78
CA ILE A 267 -9.33 -14.94 14.32
C ILE A 267 -10.17 -13.71 13.97
N LYS A 268 -9.69 -12.92 13.04
CA LYS A 268 -10.42 -11.79 12.47
C LYS A 268 -10.27 -11.81 10.95
N VAL A 269 -11.37 -11.82 10.24
CA VAL A 269 -11.41 -11.55 8.79
C VAL A 269 -11.30 -10.04 8.61
N LEU A 270 -10.22 -9.60 7.97
CA LEU A 270 -9.94 -8.20 7.67
C LEU A 270 -10.71 -7.75 6.43
N GLY A 271 -11.02 -8.67 5.53
CA GLY A 271 -11.86 -8.45 4.36
C GLY A 271 -11.89 -9.67 3.46
N GLU A 272 -13.00 -9.79 2.72
CA GLU A 272 -13.20 -10.76 1.65
C GLU A 272 -13.44 -9.94 0.37
N TYR A 273 -12.66 -10.14 -0.70
CA TYR A 273 -12.67 -9.27 -1.87
C TYR A 273 -12.30 -9.99 -3.17
N GLU A 274 -12.58 -9.35 -4.28
CA GLU A 274 -12.19 -9.82 -5.60
C GLU A 274 -10.75 -9.37 -5.88
N GLU A 275 -9.84 -10.34 -6.08
CA GLU A 275 -8.54 -10.05 -6.69
C GLU A 275 -8.79 -9.85 -8.19
N LYS A 276 -8.51 -8.64 -8.69
CA LYS A 276 -8.49 -8.36 -10.13
C LYS A 276 -7.07 -8.61 -10.63
N GLU A 277 -6.95 -9.34 -11.72
CA GLU A 277 -5.69 -9.55 -12.44
C GLU A 277 -5.11 -8.24 -12.98
#